data_e2c2eb2696c80e73e733aa45417857a1
#
_entry.id   e2c2eb2696c80e73e733aa45417857a1
#
_cell.length_a   1.000
_cell.length_b   1.000
_cell.length_c   1.000
_cell.angle_alpha   90.00
_cell.angle_beta   90.00
_cell.angle_gamma   90.00
#
_symmetry.space_group_name_H-M   'P 1'
#
loop_
_entity.id
_entity.type
_entity.pdbx_description
1 polymer ?
#
loop_
_entity_poly.entity_id
_entity_poly.type
_entity_poly.pdbx_seq_one_letter_code
_entity_poly.pdbx_strand_id
1 'polypeptide(L)'
;MLLNYFRNNLKACFLNSEYPSPHYRDKIEKTFKIPTQSFYGHTETCVMAYESLPFEYVPYHTYGFAEAIEFNKQFNLVGTSYFNFASPLIRYNTEDIIKPLNFENDILDKFTINEGRMADFILDENDNKISLTGLIFGRHHLLFEHVDHIQVQQIEKGKAIIYCITDKKLSINSLSDLFDASNVKIDFIFKHLKVPHKTTSGKIPLKI
;
A
#
# COMPACT_ATOMS: atom_id res chain seq x y z
N MET A 1 16.29 4.17 -28.09
CA MET A 1 17.52 3.43 -27.72
C MET A 1 17.40 2.78 -26.33
N LEU A 2 17.14 3.50 -25.26
CA LEU A 2 17.07 3.00 -23.89
C LEU A 2 16.00 1.91 -23.67
N LEU A 3 14.79 2.07 -24.19
CA LEU A 3 13.71 1.08 -24.05
C LEU A 3 14.06 -0.27 -24.71
N ASN A 4 14.71 -0.26 -25.84
CA ASN A 4 15.16 -1.49 -26.50
C ASN A 4 16.29 -2.18 -25.71
N TYR A 5 17.17 -1.40 -25.07
CA TYR A 5 18.16 -1.94 -24.16
C TYR A 5 17.50 -2.70 -23.00
N PHE A 6 16.51 -2.11 -22.32
CA PHE A 6 15.79 -2.78 -21.25
C PHE A 6 15.05 -4.02 -21.72
N ARG A 7 14.34 -3.97 -22.84
CA ARG A 7 13.64 -5.13 -23.41
C ARG A 7 14.55 -6.32 -23.71
N ASN A 8 15.79 -6.05 -24.08
CA ASN A 8 16.75 -7.10 -24.40
C ASN A 8 17.51 -7.66 -23.18
N ASN A 9 17.57 -6.91 -22.09
CA ASN A 9 18.38 -7.26 -20.94
C ASN A 9 17.60 -7.63 -19.68
N LEU A 10 16.40 -7.06 -19.48
CA LEU A 10 15.54 -7.43 -18.35
C LEU A 10 14.89 -8.80 -18.59
N LYS A 11 14.79 -9.61 -17.56
CA LYS A 11 14.14 -10.94 -17.59
C LYS A 11 12.78 -10.94 -16.92
N ALA A 12 12.61 -10.17 -15.86
CA ALA A 12 11.38 -10.02 -15.11
C ALA A 12 11.39 -8.70 -14.35
N CYS A 13 10.22 -8.27 -13.88
CA CYS A 13 10.04 -7.16 -12.95
C CYS A 13 9.39 -7.68 -11.66
N PHE A 14 10.04 -7.49 -10.53
CA PHE A 14 9.48 -7.82 -9.22
C PHE A 14 8.79 -6.60 -8.62
N LEU A 15 7.50 -6.77 -8.30
CA LEU A 15 6.65 -5.75 -7.71
C LEU A 15 6.54 -6.02 -6.21
N ASN A 16 6.87 -5.03 -5.39
CA ASN A 16 6.73 -5.13 -3.94
C ASN A 16 6.31 -3.79 -3.32
N SER A 17 6.09 -3.79 -2.00
CA SER A 17 5.75 -2.63 -1.17
C SER A 17 4.34 -2.06 -1.38
N GLU A 18 3.70 -2.35 -2.49
CA GLU A 18 2.34 -1.90 -2.82
C GLU A 18 1.56 -3.03 -3.48
N TYR A 19 0.22 -2.90 -3.45
CA TYR A 19 -0.63 -3.81 -4.20
C TYR A 19 -0.31 -3.72 -5.71
N PRO A 20 0.01 -4.86 -6.37
CA PRO A 20 0.42 -4.88 -7.76
C PRO A 20 -0.79 -4.69 -8.70
N SER A 21 -1.34 -3.47 -8.73
CA SER A 21 -2.53 -3.13 -9.51
C SER A 21 -2.46 -3.72 -10.94
N PRO A 22 -3.54 -4.39 -11.42
CA PRO A 22 -3.59 -4.99 -12.75
C PRO A 22 -3.22 -4.01 -13.86
N HIS A 23 -3.67 -2.76 -13.72
CA HIS A 23 -3.39 -1.71 -14.70
C HIS A 23 -1.89 -1.40 -14.82
N TYR A 24 -1.18 -1.27 -13.70
CA TYR A 24 0.26 -0.99 -13.73
C TYR A 24 1.06 -2.19 -14.18
N ARG A 25 0.67 -3.38 -13.73
CA ARG A 25 1.28 -4.64 -14.15
C ARG A 25 1.21 -4.80 -15.67
N ASP A 26 0.03 -4.65 -16.24
CA ASP A 26 -0.22 -4.73 -17.68
C ASP A 26 0.60 -3.68 -18.46
N LYS A 27 0.69 -2.46 -17.93
CA LYS A 27 1.50 -1.40 -18.55
C LYS A 27 3.00 -1.74 -18.54
N ILE A 28 3.53 -2.30 -17.44
CA ILE A 28 4.93 -2.73 -17.34
C ILE A 28 5.20 -3.85 -18.34
N GLU A 29 4.38 -4.90 -18.35
CA GLU A 29 4.54 -6.06 -19.21
C GLU A 29 4.46 -5.69 -20.70
N LYS A 30 3.51 -4.87 -21.10
CA LYS A 30 3.39 -4.37 -22.48
C LYS A 30 4.56 -3.47 -22.86
N THR A 31 5.04 -2.64 -21.94
CA THR A 31 6.12 -1.70 -22.23
C THR A 31 7.45 -2.40 -22.35
N PHE A 32 7.80 -3.28 -21.42
CA PHE A 32 9.13 -3.93 -21.38
C PHE A 32 9.15 -5.31 -22.03
N LYS A 33 7.99 -5.91 -22.30
CA LYS A 33 7.83 -7.28 -22.84
C LYS A 33 8.49 -8.34 -21.97
N ILE A 34 8.35 -8.20 -20.67
CA ILE A 34 8.84 -9.11 -19.64
C ILE A 34 7.71 -9.46 -18.67
N PRO A 35 7.75 -10.63 -18.03
CA PRO A 35 6.80 -10.97 -16.99
C PRO A 35 7.00 -10.10 -15.75
N THR A 36 5.91 -9.89 -15.02
CA THR A 36 5.92 -9.33 -13.68
C THR A 36 5.61 -10.41 -12.66
N GLN A 37 6.16 -10.26 -11.48
CA GLN A 37 5.86 -11.11 -10.32
C GLN A 37 5.83 -10.25 -9.07
N SER A 38 4.96 -10.58 -8.12
CA SER A 38 4.93 -9.87 -6.85
C SER A 38 5.22 -10.79 -5.66
N PHE A 39 5.53 -10.15 -4.55
CA PHE A 39 5.63 -10.77 -3.24
C PHE A 39 4.71 -10.02 -2.29
N TYR A 40 4.11 -10.76 -1.36
CA TYR A 40 3.48 -10.18 -0.19
C TYR A 40 4.47 -10.24 0.97
N GLY A 41 4.57 -9.16 1.71
CA GLY A 41 5.36 -9.06 2.93
C GLY A 41 5.24 -7.67 3.55
N HIS A 42 5.66 -7.56 4.80
CA HIS A 42 5.62 -6.32 5.56
C HIS A 42 6.80 -6.25 6.54
N THR A 43 7.09 -5.06 7.03
CA THR A 43 8.25 -4.79 7.91
C THR A 43 8.16 -5.45 9.28
N GLU A 44 6.96 -5.80 9.72
CA GLU A 44 6.68 -6.54 10.96
C GLU A 44 7.18 -7.98 10.94
N THR A 45 7.55 -8.49 9.75
CA THR A 45 8.17 -9.82 9.56
C THR A 45 7.34 -11.01 10.03
N CYS A 46 6.02 -10.92 10.02
CA CYS A 46 5.14 -12.02 10.44
C CYS A 46 4.74 -12.94 9.30
N VAL A 47 4.48 -12.37 8.11
CA VAL A 47 4.09 -13.12 6.93
C VAL A 47 4.93 -12.70 5.74
N MET A 48 5.36 -13.69 4.96
CA MET A 48 5.92 -13.52 3.64
C MET A 48 5.27 -14.54 2.72
N ALA A 49 4.86 -14.11 1.52
CA ALA A 49 4.24 -15.03 0.55
C ALA A 49 4.74 -14.71 -0.87
N TYR A 50 4.90 -15.75 -1.67
CA TYR A 50 5.20 -15.59 -3.09
C TYR A 50 3.93 -15.70 -3.93
N GLU A 51 3.91 -15.04 -5.04
CA GLU A 51 2.85 -15.13 -6.01
C GLU A 51 3.02 -16.40 -6.86
N SER A 52 2.10 -17.34 -6.73
CA SER A 52 2.12 -18.61 -7.48
C SER A 52 1.45 -18.48 -8.85
N LEU A 53 0.36 -17.73 -8.92
CA LEU A 53 -0.33 -17.27 -10.11
C LEU A 53 -0.62 -15.78 -9.92
N PRO A 54 -0.92 -15.01 -10.97
CA PRO A 54 -1.22 -13.59 -10.83
C PRO A 54 -2.25 -13.33 -9.73
N PHE A 55 -1.84 -12.56 -8.71
CA PHE A 55 -2.61 -12.19 -7.52
C PHE A 55 -2.94 -13.33 -6.54
N GLU A 56 -2.45 -14.56 -6.75
CA GLU A 56 -2.57 -15.68 -5.82
C GLU A 56 -1.27 -15.89 -5.06
N TYR A 57 -1.34 -15.81 -3.75
CA TYR A 57 -0.18 -15.84 -2.86
C TYR A 57 -0.15 -17.12 -2.03
N VAL A 58 1.03 -17.71 -1.91
CA VAL A 58 1.32 -18.89 -1.09
C VAL A 58 2.27 -18.47 0.03
N PRO A 59 1.88 -18.58 1.31
CA PRO A 59 2.74 -18.22 2.43
C PRO A 59 4.00 -19.09 2.52
N TYR A 60 5.11 -18.49 2.89
CA TYR A 60 6.29 -19.23 3.34
C TYR A 60 6.14 -19.61 4.81
N HIS A 61 5.58 -20.77 5.11
CA HIS A 61 5.38 -21.24 6.49
C HIS A 61 6.69 -21.51 7.25
N THR A 62 7.83 -21.48 6.57
CA THR A 62 9.15 -21.48 7.20
C THR A 62 9.60 -20.09 7.66
N TYR A 63 8.93 -19.03 7.19
CA TYR A 63 9.21 -17.65 7.57
C TYR A 63 8.39 -17.18 8.77
N GLY A 64 7.12 -17.55 8.80
CA GLY A 64 6.16 -17.22 9.83
C GLY A 64 4.88 -18.02 9.65
N PHE A 65 4.06 -18.12 10.69
CA PHE A 65 2.78 -18.82 10.60
C PHE A 65 1.69 -17.85 10.15
N ALA A 66 1.08 -18.13 9.01
CA ALA A 66 0.03 -17.32 8.40
C ALA A 66 -1.34 -17.97 8.63
N GLU A 67 -2.30 -17.19 9.10
CA GLU A 67 -3.69 -17.58 9.38
C GLU A 67 -4.65 -16.64 8.63
N ALA A 68 -5.80 -17.17 8.22
CA ALA A 68 -6.94 -16.38 7.78
C ALA A 68 -7.99 -16.37 8.90
N ILE A 69 -8.18 -15.23 9.55
CA ILE A 69 -9.13 -15.11 10.67
C ILE A 69 -10.34 -14.30 10.21
N GLU A 70 -11.52 -14.87 10.36
CA GLU A 70 -12.76 -14.16 10.04
C GLU A 70 -13.07 -13.11 11.10
N PHE A 71 -13.24 -11.86 10.64
CA PHE A 71 -13.66 -10.74 11.45
C PHE A 71 -14.66 -9.88 10.65
N ASN A 72 -15.84 -9.64 11.21
CA ASN A 72 -16.91 -8.86 10.55
C ASN A 72 -17.25 -9.36 9.12
N LYS A 73 -17.35 -10.68 8.93
CA LYS A 73 -17.63 -11.34 7.64
C LYS A 73 -16.53 -11.15 6.57
N GLN A 74 -15.36 -10.76 6.98
CA GLN A 74 -14.18 -10.66 6.12
C GLN A 74 -13.03 -11.43 6.75
N PHE A 75 -12.12 -11.95 5.94
CA PHE A 75 -10.92 -12.61 6.45
C PHE A 75 -9.76 -11.62 6.51
N ASN A 76 -9.19 -11.46 7.69
CA ASN A 76 -7.95 -10.74 7.89
C ASN A 76 -6.78 -11.73 7.84
N LEU A 77 -5.68 -11.30 7.23
CA LEU A 77 -4.43 -12.03 7.33
C LEU A 77 -3.80 -11.78 8.71
N VAL A 78 -3.51 -12.85 9.40
CA VAL A 78 -2.90 -12.81 10.74
C VAL A 78 -1.61 -13.60 10.69
N GLY A 79 -0.55 -13.06 11.30
CA GLY A 79 0.77 -13.68 11.27
C GLY A 79 1.42 -13.84 12.64
N THR A 80 2.14 -14.94 12.80
CA THR A 80 3.05 -15.16 13.93
C THR A 80 4.48 -15.20 13.42
N SER A 81 5.32 -14.31 13.94
CA SER A 81 6.72 -14.20 13.54
C SER A 81 7.57 -15.30 14.20
N TYR A 82 8.45 -15.94 13.42
CA TYR A 82 9.40 -16.94 13.96
C TYR A 82 10.76 -16.33 14.31
N PHE A 83 11.15 -15.24 13.68
CA PHE A 83 12.52 -14.72 13.74
C PHE A 83 12.64 -13.31 14.33
N ASN A 84 11.52 -12.65 14.62
CA ASN A 84 11.55 -11.31 15.20
C ASN A 84 11.64 -11.40 16.74
N PHE A 85 12.81 -11.71 17.26
CA PHE A 85 13.03 -11.87 18.69
C PHE A 85 13.05 -10.53 19.45
N ALA A 86 13.36 -9.44 18.79
CA ALA A 86 13.38 -8.11 19.42
C ALA A 86 11.98 -7.55 19.65
N SER A 87 11.03 -7.92 18.78
CA SER A 87 9.62 -7.56 18.90
C SER A 87 8.76 -8.75 18.48
N PRO A 88 8.66 -9.79 19.31
CA PRO A 88 7.95 -11.01 18.92
C PRO A 88 6.46 -10.72 18.76
N LEU A 89 5.95 -10.97 17.57
CA LEU A 89 4.56 -10.79 17.21
C LEU A 89 3.89 -12.18 17.12
N ILE A 90 2.89 -12.38 17.97
CA ILE A 90 2.10 -13.62 18.01
C ILE A 90 0.68 -13.27 17.63
N ARG A 91 0.17 -13.91 16.55
CA ARG A 91 -1.17 -13.67 15.97
C ARG A 91 -1.42 -12.17 15.72
N TYR A 92 -0.43 -11.52 15.12
CA TYR A 92 -0.51 -10.12 14.72
C TYR A 92 -1.49 -9.96 13.55
N ASN A 93 -2.52 -9.15 13.75
CA ASN A 93 -3.45 -8.80 12.69
C ASN A 93 -2.79 -7.75 11.77
N THR A 94 -2.51 -8.11 10.54
CA THR A 94 -1.92 -7.20 9.56
C THR A 94 -2.89 -6.11 9.11
N GLU A 95 -4.19 -6.28 9.39
CA GLU A 95 -5.31 -5.47 8.89
C GLU A 95 -5.50 -5.59 7.36
N ASP A 96 -4.75 -6.47 6.69
CA ASP A 96 -4.95 -6.76 5.29
C ASP A 96 -6.10 -7.76 5.11
N ILE A 97 -7.08 -7.36 4.29
CA ILE A 97 -8.24 -8.20 3.98
C ILE A 97 -7.86 -9.14 2.85
N ILE A 98 -8.06 -10.42 3.09
CA ILE A 98 -7.75 -11.48 2.13
C ILE A 98 -8.99 -12.32 1.80
N LYS A 99 -8.92 -13.04 0.70
CA LYS A 99 -9.81 -14.14 0.39
C LYS A 99 -9.00 -15.43 0.43
N PRO A 100 -9.20 -16.31 1.43
CA PRO A 100 -8.59 -17.63 1.43
C PRO A 100 -9.06 -18.40 0.19
N LEU A 101 -8.15 -19.06 -0.49
CA LEU A 101 -8.44 -19.91 -1.65
C LEU A 101 -8.34 -21.37 -1.31
N ASN A 102 -7.39 -21.75 -0.44
CA ASN A 102 -7.16 -23.12 -0.05
C ASN A 102 -6.59 -23.20 1.37
N PHE A 103 -6.90 -24.31 2.03
CA PHE A 103 -6.31 -24.72 3.29
C PHE A 103 -5.77 -26.14 3.13
N GLU A 104 -4.58 -26.41 3.66
CA GLU A 104 -4.01 -27.73 3.77
C GLU A 104 -3.88 -28.08 5.26
N ASN A 105 -4.58 -29.12 5.71
CA ASN A 105 -4.65 -29.52 7.13
C ASN A 105 -4.99 -28.33 8.06
N ASP A 106 -6.00 -27.54 7.69
CA ASP A 106 -6.46 -26.33 8.39
C ASP A 106 -5.43 -25.16 8.40
N ILE A 107 -4.33 -25.29 7.70
CA ILE A 107 -3.32 -24.23 7.53
C ILE A 107 -3.63 -23.46 6.24
N LEU A 108 -3.57 -22.14 6.30
CA LEU A 108 -3.76 -21.28 5.12
C LEU A 108 -2.68 -21.57 4.07
N ASP A 109 -3.08 -22.28 3.00
CA ASP A 109 -2.16 -22.66 1.92
C ASP A 109 -2.08 -21.57 0.82
N LYS A 110 -3.23 -20.99 0.48
CA LYS A 110 -3.31 -20.00 -0.60
C LYS A 110 -4.36 -18.93 -0.34
N PHE A 111 -4.05 -17.68 -0.73
CA PHE A 111 -4.99 -16.56 -0.62
C PHE A 111 -4.81 -15.55 -1.75
N THR A 112 -5.83 -14.71 -1.95
CA THR A 112 -5.72 -13.47 -2.72
C THR A 112 -5.87 -12.29 -1.78
N ILE A 113 -5.25 -11.15 -2.13
CA ILE A 113 -5.43 -9.89 -1.42
C ILE A 113 -6.60 -9.15 -2.08
N ASN A 114 -7.61 -8.82 -1.29
CA ASN A 114 -8.68 -7.95 -1.76
C ASN A 114 -8.15 -6.53 -1.82
N GLU A 115 -7.64 -6.11 -2.98
CA GLU A 115 -7.28 -4.73 -3.35
C GLU A 115 -6.69 -3.86 -2.21
N GLY A 116 -5.65 -4.31 -1.51
CA GLY A 116 -5.00 -3.58 -0.42
C GLY A 116 -5.96 -3.23 0.75
N ARG A 117 -5.49 -2.52 1.75
CA ARG A 117 -6.36 -1.97 2.80
C ARG A 117 -7.43 -1.10 2.15
N MET A 118 -8.70 -1.46 2.26
CA MET A 118 -9.82 -0.68 1.68
C MET A 118 -9.80 0.81 2.08
N ALA A 119 -9.05 1.16 3.10
CA ALA A 119 -8.90 2.52 3.60
C ALA A 119 -7.89 3.38 2.84
N ASP A 120 -6.96 2.79 2.07
CA ASP A 120 -5.74 3.47 1.64
C ASP A 120 -5.76 3.92 0.17
N PHE A 121 -6.91 4.11 -0.45
CA PHE A 121 -6.98 4.72 -1.78
C PHE A 121 -8.00 5.87 -1.85
N ILE A 122 -7.79 6.75 -2.82
CA ILE A 122 -8.74 7.78 -3.23
C ILE A 122 -9.06 7.60 -4.72
N LEU A 123 -10.20 8.14 -5.16
CA LEU A 123 -10.65 8.04 -6.54
C LEU A 123 -10.29 9.32 -7.31
N ASP A 124 -9.73 9.15 -8.49
CA ASP A 124 -9.57 10.27 -9.43
C ASP A 124 -10.90 10.61 -10.14
N GLU A 125 -10.88 11.60 -11.02
CA GLU A 125 -12.07 12.04 -11.80
C GLU A 125 -12.65 10.94 -12.71
N ASN A 126 -11.83 9.91 -13.06
CA ASN A 126 -12.20 8.80 -13.94
C ASN A 126 -12.48 7.49 -13.18
N ASP A 127 -12.74 7.54 -11.87
CA ASP A 127 -12.92 6.37 -10.99
C ASP A 127 -11.69 5.45 -10.85
N ASN A 128 -10.50 5.89 -11.25
CA ASN A 128 -9.30 5.12 -11.00
C ASN A 128 -8.92 5.22 -9.52
N LYS A 129 -8.62 4.06 -8.94
CA LYS A 129 -8.11 3.98 -7.56
C LYS A 129 -6.64 4.41 -7.52
N ILE A 130 -6.35 5.43 -6.73
CA ILE A 130 -5.00 5.92 -6.47
C ILE A 130 -4.59 5.50 -5.07
N SER A 131 -3.60 4.62 -4.94
CA SER A 131 -3.04 4.21 -3.65
C SER A 131 -2.47 5.43 -2.92
N LEU A 132 -2.91 5.65 -1.68
CA LEU A 132 -2.39 6.75 -0.86
C LEU A 132 -0.96 6.47 -0.41
N THR A 133 -0.62 5.21 -0.11
CA THR A 133 0.75 4.86 0.24
C THR A 133 1.69 5.15 -0.93
N GLY A 134 1.33 4.71 -2.14
CA GLY A 134 2.09 5.01 -3.35
C GLY A 134 2.15 6.49 -3.70
N LEU A 135 1.05 7.24 -3.50
CA LEU A 135 1.00 8.67 -3.75
C LEU A 135 1.84 9.47 -2.72
N ILE A 136 1.72 9.14 -1.45
CA ILE A 136 2.33 9.92 -0.36
C ILE A 136 3.76 9.48 -0.08
N PHE A 137 4.02 8.19 0.05
CA PHE A 137 5.34 7.67 0.45
C PHE A 137 6.18 7.11 -0.70
N GLY A 138 5.52 6.71 -1.81
CA GLY A 138 6.21 6.21 -3.00
C GLY A 138 6.82 7.29 -3.91
N ARG A 139 6.65 8.56 -3.55
CA ARG A 139 7.19 9.73 -4.27
C ARG A 139 8.07 10.55 -3.35
N HIS A 140 9.06 11.23 -3.92
CA HIS A 140 9.95 12.12 -3.16
C HIS A 140 9.37 13.52 -3.06
N HIS A 141 8.39 13.72 -2.17
CA HIS A 141 7.83 15.04 -1.92
C HIS A 141 8.76 15.87 -1.04
N LEU A 142 9.16 17.07 -1.50
CA LEU A 142 9.86 18.04 -0.66
C LEU A 142 9.00 18.50 0.53
N LEU A 143 7.69 18.27 0.45
CA LEU A 143 6.75 18.56 1.53
C LEU A 143 7.15 17.92 2.86
N PHE A 144 7.76 16.71 2.84
CA PHE A 144 8.21 16.01 4.07
C PHE A 144 9.32 16.73 4.85
N GLU A 145 10.02 17.67 4.25
CA GLU A 145 11.00 18.51 4.97
C GLU A 145 10.32 19.56 5.88
N HIS A 146 9.03 19.78 5.68
CA HIS A 146 8.26 20.86 6.30
C HIS A 146 7.13 20.38 7.22
N VAL A 147 6.73 19.10 7.13
CA VAL A 147 5.60 18.53 7.89
C VAL A 147 6.01 17.30 8.68
N ASP A 148 5.37 17.10 9.81
CA ASP A 148 5.60 15.95 10.69
C ASP A 148 4.71 14.75 10.29
N HIS A 149 3.46 15.04 9.82
CA HIS A 149 2.51 14.04 9.34
C HIS A 149 1.69 14.59 8.17
N ILE A 150 1.19 13.66 7.36
CA ILE A 150 0.22 13.95 6.31
C ILE A 150 -1.01 13.09 6.55
N GLN A 151 -2.20 13.67 6.36
CA GLN A 151 -3.45 12.94 6.29
C GLN A 151 -4.24 13.40 5.07
N VAL A 152 -5.02 12.49 4.49
CA VAL A 152 -5.76 12.75 3.26
C VAL A 152 -7.25 12.49 3.49
N GLN A 153 -8.07 13.43 3.08
CA GLN A 153 -9.52 13.32 3.10
C GLN A 153 -10.06 13.44 1.67
N GLN A 154 -10.75 12.43 1.20
CA GLN A 154 -11.46 12.57 -0.07
C GLN A 154 -12.78 13.30 0.16
N ILE A 155 -12.99 14.41 -0.56
CA ILE A 155 -14.24 15.19 -0.50
C ILE A 155 -15.25 14.61 -1.49
N GLU A 156 -14.79 14.44 -2.72
CA GLU A 156 -15.53 13.86 -3.85
C GLU A 156 -14.53 13.26 -4.85
N LYS A 157 -15.03 12.56 -5.86
CA LYS A 157 -14.17 12.04 -6.94
C LYS A 157 -13.38 13.19 -7.58
N GLY A 158 -12.10 12.95 -7.78
CA GLY A 158 -11.20 13.94 -8.35
C GLY A 158 -10.85 15.10 -7.43
N LYS A 159 -11.31 15.10 -6.15
CA LYS A 159 -10.95 16.15 -5.18
C LYS A 159 -10.60 15.60 -3.81
N ALA A 160 -9.49 16.03 -3.24
CA ALA A 160 -9.06 15.61 -1.92
C ALA A 160 -8.38 16.76 -1.15
N ILE A 161 -8.45 16.70 0.17
CA ILE A 161 -7.71 17.60 1.06
C ILE A 161 -6.47 16.86 1.55
N ILE A 162 -5.33 17.52 1.46
CA ILE A 162 -4.08 17.11 2.11
C ILE A 162 -3.90 17.97 3.36
N TYR A 163 -4.01 17.34 4.51
CA TYR A 163 -3.71 17.96 5.79
C TYR A 163 -2.21 17.84 6.06
N CYS A 164 -1.55 18.97 6.14
CA CYS A 164 -0.14 19.12 6.48
C CYS A 164 -0.05 19.39 7.99
N ILE A 165 0.42 18.41 8.76
CA ILE A 165 0.44 18.48 10.21
C ILE A 165 1.85 18.84 10.67
N THR A 166 1.97 19.97 11.35
CA THR A 166 3.19 20.42 12.02
C THR A 166 2.87 21.57 12.97
N ASP A 167 3.68 21.78 13.98
CA ASP A 167 3.58 22.95 14.88
C ASP A 167 4.27 24.20 14.31
N LYS A 168 5.09 24.05 13.25
CA LYS A 168 5.74 25.15 12.55
C LYS A 168 4.73 25.99 11.76
N LYS A 169 5.02 27.27 11.59
CA LYS A 169 4.22 28.14 10.69
C LYS A 169 4.53 27.76 9.25
N LEU A 170 3.50 27.29 8.52
CA LEU A 170 3.58 26.99 7.09
C LEU A 170 2.84 28.04 6.27
N SER A 171 3.43 28.44 5.14
CA SER A 171 2.72 29.16 4.09
C SER A 171 1.99 28.15 3.20
N ILE A 172 0.68 28.12 3.25
CA ILE A 172 -0.16 27.17 2.50
C ILE A 172 0.06 27.32 0.98
N ASN A 173 0.28 28.54 0.49
CA ASN A 173 0.43 28.80 -0.94
C ASN A 173 1.67 28.16 -1.59
N SER A 174 2.66 27.75 -0.79
CA SER A 174 3.86 27.07 -1.28
C SER A 174 3.82 25.57 -1.16
N LEU A 175 2.81 24.99 -0.49
CA LEU A 175 2.76 23.54 -0.23
C LEU A 175 2.42 22.74 -1.47
N SER A 176 1.61 23.28 -2.37
CA SER A 176 1.28 22.63 -3.65
C SER A 176 2.50 22.39 -4.51
N ASP A 177 3.47 23.33 -4.49
CA ASP A 177 4.68 23.23 -5.29
C ASP A 177 5.67 22.19 -4.75
N LEU A 178 5.52 21.83 -3.47
CA LEU A 178 6.34 20.84 -2.78
C LEU A 178 5.76 19.41 -2.86
N PHE A 179 4.55 19.28 -3.44
CA PHE A 179 3.84 18.01 -3.55
C PHE A 179 3.78 17.55 -5.01
N ASP A 180 4.39 16.41 -5.30
CA ASP A 180 4.33 15.82 -6.64
C ASP A 180 2.98 15.11 -6.86
N ALA A 181 2.08 15.76 -7.57
CA ALA A 181 0.80 15.22 -8.03
C ALA A 181 0.85 14.83 -9.52
N SER A 182 2.04 14.70 -10.12
CA SER A 182 2.18 14.37 -11.54
C SER A 182 1.48 13.03 -11.86
N ASN A 183 0.79 13.00 -13.00
CA ASN A 183 0.02 11.83 -13.47
C ASN A 183 -1.16 11.40 -12.59
N VAL A 184 -1.60 12.23 -11.66
CA VAL A 184 -2.79 11.99 -10.84
C VAL A 184 -3.83 13.06 -11.16
N LYS A 185 -5.03 12.64 -11.57
CA LYS A 185 -6.13 13.53 -11.93
C LYS A 185 -7.02 13.82 -10.71
N ILE A 186 -6.41 14.45 -9.74
CA ILE A 186 -7.07 14.86 -8.48
C ILE A 186 -6.66 16.30 -8.18
N ASP A 187 -7.65 17.13 -7.90
CA ASP A 187 -7.46 18.49 -7.39
C ASP A 187 -7.21 18.42 -5.87
N PHE A 188 -6.01 18.80 -5.44
CA PHE A 188 -5.59 18.76 -4.05
C PHE A 188 -5.69 20.13 -3.40
N ILE A 189 -6.42 20.18 -2.29
CA ILE A 189 -6.52 21.33 -1.41
C ILE A 189 -5.63 21.11 -0.20
N PHE A 190 -4.69 22.01 0.06
CA PHE A 190 -3.78 21.87 1.21
C PHE A 190 -4.33 22.64 2.41
N LYS A 191 -4.30 22.00 3.58
CA LYS A 191 -4.68 22.62 4.86
C LYS A 191 -3.63 22.33 5.93
N HIS A 192 -3.33 23.34 6.74
CA HIS A 192 -2.44 23.20 7.87
C HIS A 192 -3.22 22.81 9.14
N LEU A 193 -2.75 21.81 9.85
CA LEU A 193 -3.20 21.45 11.19
C LEU A 193 -2.01 21.37 12.15
N LYS A 194 -2.25 21.71 13.41
CA LYS A 194 -1.23 21.52 14.48
C LYS A 194 -1.27 20.12 15.08
N VAL A 195 -2.43 19.49 15.05
CA VAL A 195 -2.66 18.17 15.65
C VAL A 195 -3.34 17.26 14.64
N PRO A 196 -2.88 16.03 14.45
CA PRO A 196 -3.50 15.09 13.53
C PRO A 196 -4.86 14.60 14.03
N HIS A 197 -5.72 14.22 13.10
CA HIS A 197 -6.90 13.44 13.42
C HIS A 197 -6.50 12.05 13.91
N LYS A 198 -7.14 11.61 14.99
CA LYS A 198 -6.86 10.29 15.58
C LYS A 198 -8.13 9.45 15.60
N THR A 199 -7.96 8.15 15.44
CA THR A 199 -9.03 7.18 15.69
C THR A 199 -9.35 7.12 17.19
N THR A 200 -10.45 6.48 17.57
CA THR A 200 -10.81 6.22 18.98
C THR A 200 -9.73 5.42 19.71
N SER A 201 -8.94 4.60 18.99
CA SER A 201 -7.80 3.84 19.54
C SER A 201 -6.49 4.65 19.60
N GLY A 202 -6.50 5.94 19.18
CA GLY A 202 -5.35 6.82 19.21
C GLY A 202 -4.42 6.70 17.98
N LYS A 203 -4.70 5.84 17.01
CA LYS A 203 -3.94 5.73 15.75
C LYS A 203 -4.12 6.99 14.91
N ILE A 204 -3.08 7.37 14.17
CA ILE A 204 -3.11 8.45 13.19
C ILE A 204 -3.26 7.81 11.80
N PRO A 205 -4.47 7.74 11.23
CA PRO A 205 -4.67 7.12 9.91
C PRO A 205 -4.18 8.05 8.80
N LEU A 206 -3.70 7.47 7.70
CA LEU A 206 -3.33 8.25 6.51
C LEU A 206 -4.58 8.82 5.82
N LYS A 207 -5.64 8.03 5.72
CA LYS A 207 -6.94 8.45 5.20
C LYS A 207 -7.92 8.72 6.34
N ILE A 208 -8.62 9.84 6.28
CA ILE A 208 -9.65 10.27 7.24
C ILE A 208 -10.97 10.58 6.54
#